data_84feb5763b41b7bdf128fe84d86f5290
#
_entry.id   84feb5763b41b7bdf128fe84d86f5290
#
_cell.length_a   1.000
_cell.length_b   1.000
_cell.length_c   1.000
_cell.angle_alpha   90.00
_cell.angle_beta   90.00
_cell.angle_gamma   90.00
#
_symmetry.space_group_name_H-M   'P 1'
#
loop_
_entity.id
_entity.type
_entity.pdbx_description
1 polymer ?
#
loop_
_entity_poly.entity_id
_entity_poly.type
_entity_poly.pdbx_seq_one_letter_code
_entity_poly.pdbx_strand_id
1 'polypeptide(L)'
;MTQQSPSRRRPASRAARTLAFGILLAAPFVVASPASAQMNYRPLGYASTQPDGFPTDEVMNDPAAGTEDGALPERLRRTTVALNSNEPAGTIIIDTGNTALYYVLGGGRAIRYGVGVGREGFTWSGVQTISRKAEWPDWHPPAEMIRRQPYLPRFMAGGPGNPLGARAMYLGSSEYRIHGTNDPSTIGKFVSSGCIRLTNEDVADLFSRVDVGTRVVVLAKNAPHLAARELGPTTTRISVRPASPRPAVTTLPSGRQAMNIAAPAAY
;
A
#
# COMPACT_ATOMS: atom_id res chain seq x y z
N MET A 1 14.04 -50.32 49.20
CA MET A 1 13.88 -51.41 48.22
C MET A 1 13.96 -50.81 46.83
N THR A 2 15.14 -50.96 46.24
CA THR A 2 15.61 -50.42 44.98
C THR A 2 15.35 -51.47 43.88
N GLN A 3 14.65 -51.10 42.78
CA GLN A 3 14.65 -51.94 41.58
C GLN A 3 15.12 -51.11 40.38
N GLN A 4 16.31 -51.48 39.90
CA GLN A 4 16.90 -51.06 38.65
C GLN A 4 16.35 -51.93 37.49
N SER A 5 15.96 -51.31 36.39
CA SER A 5 15.67 -51.99 35.13
C SER A 5 16.85 -51.91 34.16
N PRO A 6 17.15 -52.96 33.41
CA PRO A 6 18.33 -53.01 32.58
C PRO A 6 18.17 -52.45 31.19
N SER A 7 19.22 -51.74 30.77
CA SER A 7 19.50 -51.26 29.43
C SER A 7 19.64 -52.40 28.42
N ARG A 8 18.85 -52.38 27.33
CA ARG A 8 19.03 -53.24 26.16
C ARG A 8 19.84 -52.50 25.08
N ARG A 9 21.10 -52.97 24.91
CA ARG A 9 21.97 -52.63 23.78
C ARG A 9 21.50 -53.39 22.53
N ARG A 10 21.35 -52.71 21.38
CA ARG A 10 21.16 -53.30 20.05
C ARG A 10 22.51 -53.50 19.36
N PRO A 11 22.74 -54.62 18.66
CA PRO A 11 23.98 -54.87 17.92
C PRO A 11 24.03 -54.13 16.58
N ALA A 12 25.23 -53.67 16.24
CA ALA A 12 25.57 -53.09 14.94
C ALA A 12 25.62 -54.19 13.86
N SER A 13 24.84 -54.04 12.79
CA SER A 13 24.99 -54.91 11.60
C SER A 13 25.99 -54.25 10.63
N ARG A 14 27.07 -55.00 10.37
CA ARG A 14 28.04 -54.73 9.30
C ARG A 14 27.39 -55.12 7.99
N ALA A 15 27.17 -54.14 7.09
CA ALA A 15 26.78 -54.42 5.72
C ALA A 15 28.02 -54.48 4.83
N ALA A 16 28.14 -55.57 4.11
CA ALA A 16 29.21 -55.85 3.15
C ALA A 16 29.13 -54.96 1.91
N ARG A 17 30.29 -54.46 1.49
CA ARG A 17 30.45 -53.73 0.21
C ARG A 17 30.61 -54.77 -0.90
N THR A 18 29.66 -54.83 -1.79
CA THR A 18 29.79 -55.46 -3.12
C THR A 18 30.14 -54.42 -4.14
N LEU A 19 31.32 -54.54 -4.73
CA LEU A 19 31.76 -53.79 -5.91
C LEU A 19 31.15 -54.45 -7.15
N ALA A 20 30.25 -53.78 -7.83
CA ALA A 20 29.80 -54.17 -9.14
C ALA A 20 30.45 -53.26 -10.19
N PHE A 21 31.27 -53.87 -11.05
CA PHE A 21 31.84 -53.25 -12.25
C PHE A 21 30.72 -53.11 -13.28
N GLY A 22 30.29 -51.91 -13.57
CA GLY A 22 29.32 -51.60 -14.63
C GLY A 22 30.02 -51.09 -15.87
N ILE A 23 29.84 -51.81 -16.96
CA ILE A 23 30.34 -51.50 -18.31
C ILE A 23 29.66 -50.26 -18.83
N LEU A 24 30.46 -49.24 -19.19
CA LEU A 24 30.02 -47.97 -19.74
C LEU A 24 29.72 -48.15 -21.24
N LEU A 25 28.45 -48.31 -21.62
CA LEU A 25 27.99 -48.23 -22.99
C LEU A 25 27.77 -46.74 -23.35
N ALA A 26 28.64 -46.19 -24.16
CA ALA A 26 28.50 -44.87 -24.76
C ALA A 26 27.40 -44.90 -25.82
N ALA A 27 26.25 -44.31 -25.54
CA ALA A 27 25.22 -44.00 -26.53
C ALA A 27 25.48 -42.58 -27.12
N PRO A 28 25.35 -42.42 -28.45
CA PRO A 28 25.52 -41.11 -29.06
C PRO A 28 24.36 -40.15 -28.66
N PHE A 29 24.68 -39.02 -28.06
CA PHE A 29 23.73 -37.96 -27.82
C PHE A 29 23.36 -37.32 -29.17
N VAL A 30 22.14 -37.58 -29.65
CA VAL A 30 21.52 -36.76 -30.69
C VAL A 30 21.02 -35.48 -30.03
N VAL A 31 21.72 -34.37 -30.30
CA VAL A 31 21.29 -33.04 -29.91
C VAL A 31 20.12 -32.66 -30.82
N ALA A 32 18.88 -32.86 -30.33
CA ALA A 32 17.70 -32.29 -30.94
C ALA A 32 17.64 -30.81 -30.55
N SER A 33 17.84 -29.91 -31.52
CA SER A 33 17.59 -28.48 -31.37
C SER A 33 16.15 -28.25 -31.00
N PRO A 34 15.83 -27.44 -29.94
CA PRO A 34 14.46 -27.07 -29.69
C PRO A 34 13.98 -26.16 -30.82
N ALA A 35 13.03 -26.64 -31.61
CA ALA A 35 12.25 -25.82 -32.52
C ALA A 35 11.48 -24.80 -31.65
N SER A 36 11.88 -23.54 -31.70
CA SER A 36 11.14 -22.43 -31.12
C SER A 36 9.85 -22.26 -31.90
N ALA A 37 8.79 -22.92 -31.47
CA ALA A 37 7.44 -22.60 -31.90
C ALA A 37 7.08 -21.22 -31.32
N GLN A 38 7.37 -20.16 -32.07
CA GLN A 38 6.78 -18.85 -31.83
C GLN A 38 5.29 -18.97 -32.16
N MET A 39 4.49 -19.28 -31.15
CA MET A 39 3.06 -19.05 -31.22
C MET A 39 2.85 -17.54 -31.29
N ASN A 40 2.57 -17.05 -32.51
CA ASN A 40 2.01 -15.73 -32.71
C ASN A 40 0.63 -15.71 -32.03
N TYR A 41 0.59 -15.33 -30.76
CA TYR A 41 -0.64 -15.04 -30.04
C TYR A 41 -1.17 -13.72 -30.61
N ARG A 42 -2.02 -13.81 -31.64
CA ARG A 42 -2.92 -12.72 -32.02
C ARG A 42 -3.96 -12.64 -30.91
N PRO A 43 -4.05 -11.49 -30.19
CA PRO A 43 -5.21 -11.28 -29.34
C PRO A 43 -6.44 -11.36 -30.25
N LEU A 44 -7.32 -12.30 -30.00
CA LEU A 44 -8.68 -12.28 -30.56
C LEU A 44 -9.27 -10.96 -30.04
N GLY A 45 -9.46 -10.00 -30.96
CA GLY A 45 -10.22 -8.82 -30.67
C GLY A 45 -11.58 -9.30 -30.17
N TYR A 46 -11.87 -8.99 -28.91
CA TYR A 46 -13.22 -9.08 -28.40
C TYR A 46 -14.05 -8.09 -29.21
N ALA A 47 -14.73 -8.59 -30.23
CA ALA A 47 -15.84 -7.90 -30.80
C ALA A 47 -16.86 -7.76 -29.67
N SER A 48 -17.08 -6.55 -29.20
CA SER A 48 -18.13 -6.18 -28.26
C SER A 48 -19.49 -6.34 -28.97
N THR A 49 -20.00 -7.56 -29.05
CA THR A 49 -21.40 -7.79 -29.24
C THR A 49 -22.03 -7.74 -27.85
N GLN A 50 -22.49 -6.55 -27.45
CA GLN A 50 -23.42 -6.41 -26.34
C GLN A 50 -24.73 -7.11 -26.72
N PRO A 51 -25.23 -8.05 -25.89
CA PRO A 51 -26.63 -8.37 -25.91
C PRO A 51 -27.36 -7.25 -25.17
N ASP A 52 -28.23 -6.57 -25.88
CA ASP A 52 -29.14 -5.55 -25.34
C ASP A 52 -29.91 -6.13 -24.13
N GLY A 53 -29.81 -5.48 -22.96
CA GLY A 53 -30.79 -5.70 -21.89
C GLY A 53 -30.30 -5.91 -20.48
N PHE A 54 -29.05 -5.71 -20.12
CA PHE A 54 -28.67 -5.61 -18.70
C PHE A 54 -28.32 -4.16 -18.35
N PRO A 55 -28.80 -3.64 -17.20
CA PRO A 55 -28.34 -2.35 -16.73
C PRO A 55 -26.83 -2.45 -16.53
N THR A 56 -26.07 -1.86 -17.43
CA THR A 56 -24.71 -1.46 -17.14
C THR A 56 -24.81 -0.64 -15.87
N ASP A 57 -24.03 -1.01 -14.82
CA ASP A 57 -23.74 -0.09 -13.72
C ASP A 57 -23.26 1.21 -14.40
N GLU A 58 -24.20 2.13 -14.64
CA GLU A 58 -23.86 3.50 -15.02
C GLU A 58 -22.99 4.02 -13.87
N VAL A 59 -21.69 3.88 -14.07
CA VAL A 59 -20.74 4.75 -13.41
C VAL A 59 -21.22 6.15 -13.83
N MET A 60 -21.92 6.83 -12.92
CA MET A 60 -22.17 8.25 -13.09
C MET A 60 -20.80 8.88 -13.31
N ASN A 61 -20.47 9.09 -14.57
CA ASN A 61 -19.35 9.91 -14.97
C ASN A 61 -19.68 11.32 -14.48
N ASP A 62 -19.14 11.67 -13.33
CA ASP A 62 -18.98 13.05 -12.95
C ASP A 62 -17.99 13.66 -13.96
N PRO A 63 -18.45 14.53 -14.88
CA PRO A 63 -17.59 15.12 -15.89
C PRO A 63 -16.48 16.01 -15.29
N ALA A 64 -16.47 16.23 -13.99
CA ALA A 64 -15.43 16.98 -13.28
C ALA A 64 -14.21 16.10 -12.86
N ALA A 65 -14.23 14.77 -13.05
CA ALA A 65 -13.17 13.88 -12.61
C ALA A 65 -12.12 13.53 -13.68
N GLY A 66 -12.23 14.04 -14.89
CA GLY A 66 -11.27 13.82 -15.98
C GLY A 66 -10.32 14.99 -16.15
N THR A 67 -9.17 14.98 -15.48
CA THR A 67 -8.01 15.73 -15.95
C THR A 67 -7.42 14.97 -17.14
N GLU A 68 -7.21 15.65 -18.26
CA GLU A 68 -6.78 15.08 -19.54
C GLU A 68 -5.46 14.30 -19.56
N ASP A 69 -4.79 14.15 -18.40
CA ASP A 69 -3.48 13.51 -18.25
C ASP A 69 -3.50 12.18 -17.48
N GLY A 70 -4.65 11.61 -17.12
CA GLY A 70 -4.71 10.38 -16.33
C GLY A 70 -4.13 10.51 -14.90
N ALA A 71 -3.71 11.71 -14.49
CA ALA A 71 -3.17 11.98 -13.17
C ALA A 71 -4.31 12.05 -12.13
N LEU A 72 -4.10 11.41 -10.97
CA LEU A 72 -5.05 11.49 -9.86
C LEU A 72 -5.29 12.96 -9.45
N PRO A 73 -6.53 13.35 -9.13
CA PRO A 73 -6.85 14.62 -8.49
C PRO A 73 -5.97 14.87 -7.27
N GLU A 74 -5.59 16.10 -7.00
CA GLU A 74 -4.67 16.47 -5.92
C GLU A 74 -5.10 15.90 -4.56
N ARG A 75 -6.40 15.95 -4.25
CA ARG A 75 -6.97 15.38 -3.00
C ARG A 75 -6.73 13.88 -2.84
N LEU A 76 -6.47 13.14 -3.91
CA LEU A 76 -6.23 11.70 -3.93
C LEU A 76 -4.73 11.36 -4.03
N ARG A 77 -3.87 12.34 -4.27
CA ARG A 77 -2.42 12.12 -4.32
C ARG A 77 -1.86 11.87 -2.93
N ARG A 78 -0.87 10.98 -2.88
CA ARG A 78 -0.12 10.74 -1.65
C ARG A 78 0.56 12.02 -1.17
N THR A 79 0.31 12.40 0.09
CA THR A 79 0.93 13.57 0.70
C THR A 79 1.03 13.43 2.22
N THR A 80 1.94 14.17 2.84
CA THR A 80 2.02 14.25 4.30
C THR A 80 1.08 15.35 4.80
N VAL A 81 0.26 15.00 5.78
CA VAL A 81 -0.75 15.88 6.36
C VAL A 81 -0.58 16.00 7.88
N ALA A 82 -1.00 17.14 8.44
CA ALA A 82 -1.30 17.24 9.86
C ALA A 82 -2.59 16.45 10.11
N LEU A 83 -2.57 15.53 11.07
CA LEU A 83 -3.71 14.70 11.42
C LEU A 83 -3.92 14.74 12.94
N ASN A 84 -5.10 15.20 13.36
CA ASN A 84 -5.49 15.09 14.76
C ASN A 84 -6.09 13.71 15.01
N SER A 85 -5.29 12.81 15.58
CA SER A 85 -5.69 11.45 15.91
C SER A 85 -5.03 10.99 17.19
N ASN A 86 -5.76 10.20 17.99
CA ASN A 86 -5.24 9.53 19.20
C ASN A 86 -4.61 8.17 18.91
N GLU A 87 -4.64 7.72 17.65
CA GLU A 87 -4.04 6.43 17.28
C GLU A 87 -2.51 6.54 17.29
N PRO A 88 -1.81 5.50 17.79
CA PRO A 88 -0.36 5.50 17.86
C PRO A 88 0.28 5.49 16.45
N ALA A 89 1.54 5.93 16.40
CA ALA A 89 2.34 5.82 15.17
C ALA A 89 2.38 4.37 14.65
N GLY A 90 2.36 4.19 13.34
CA GLY A 90 2.29 2.88 12.69
C GLY A 90 0.86 2.39 12.44
N THR A 91 -0.17 3.03 13.01
CA THR A 91 -1.57 2.66 12.74
C THR A 91 -2.01 3.13 11.37
N ILE A 92 -2.83 2.32 10.69
CA ILE A 92 -3.57 2.71 9.50
C ILE A 92 -4.97 3.14 9.92
N ILE A 93 -5.42 4.31 9.46
CA ILE A 93 -6.80 4.77 9.63
C ILE A 93 -7.42 4.93 8.25
N ILE A 94 -8.58 4.30 8.02
CA ILE A 94 -9.30 4.36 6.75
C ILE A 94 -10.58 5.16 6.96
N ASP A 95 -10.65 6.32 6.34
CA ASP A 95 -11.84 7.17 6.28
C ASP A 95 -12.59 6.87 4.99
N THR A 96 -13.52 5.93 5.08
CA THR A 96 -14.29 5.47 3.92
C THR A 96 -15.19 6.56 3.36
N GLY A 97 -15.67 7.47 4.19
CA GLY A 97 -16.51 8.60 3.76
C GLY A 97 -15.77 9.58 2.84
N ASN A 98 -14.49 9.79 3.09
CA ASN A 98 -13.62 10.71 2.35
C ASN A 98 -12.73 10.01 1.30
N THR A 99 -12.88 8.71 1.10
CA THR A 99 -12.02 7.91 0.20
C THR A 99 -10.53 8.13 0.49
N ALA A 100 -10.15 8.17 1.76
CA ALA A 100 -8.80 8.44 2.22
C ALA A 100 -8.30 7.36 3.19
N LEU A 101 -7.02 7.05 3.12
CA LEU A 101 -6.29 6.21 4.06
C LEU A 101 -5.15 7.04 4.64
N TYR A 102 -4.96 6.95 5.95
CA TYR A 102 -3.91 7.66 6.69
C TYR A 102 -2.98 6.63 7.36
N TYR A 103 -1.69 6.71 7.08
CA TYR A 103 -0.67 6.03 7.85
C TYR A 103 -0.09 6.98 8.89
N VAL A 104 -0.34 6.72 10.16
CA VAL A 104 0.03 7.60 11.28
C VAL A 104 1.54 7.59 11.49
N LEU A 105 2.17 8.76 11.40
CA LEU A 105 3.61 8.93 11.63
C LEU A 105 3.96 9.29 13.08
N GLY A 106 2.96 9.69 13.87
CA GLY A 106 3.16 10.33 15.17
C GLY A 106 3.42 11.82 15.06
N GLY A 107 3.44 12.52 16.21
CA GLY A 107 3.64 13.98 16.26
C GLY A 107 2.57 14.75 15.51
N GLY A 108 1.32 14.26 15.49
CA GLY A 108 0.21 14.93 14.80
C GLY A 108 0.32 14.90 13.28
N ARG A 109 1.04 13.91 12.70
CA ARG A 109 1.27 13.78 11.25
C ARG A 109 0.89 12.41 10.74
N ALA A 110 0.48 12.34 9.48
CA ALA A 110 0.23 11.10 8.75
C ALA A 110 0.58 11.25 7.28
N ILE A 111 0.78 10.13 6.60
CA ILE A 111 0.76 10.07 5.14
C ILE A 111 -0.67 9.76 4.73
N ARG A 112 -1.26 10.62 3.89
CA ARG A 112 -2.57 10.41 3.28
C ARG A 112 -2.40 9.76 1.91
N TYR A 113 -3.23 8.75 1.63
CA TYR A 113 -3.37 8.09 0.32
C TYR A 113 -4.82 8.19 -0.13
N GLY A 114 -5.06 8.41 -1.40
CA GLY A 114 -6.38 8.27 -2.01
C GLY A 114 -6.75 6.79 -2.16
N VAL A 115 -8.00 6.43 -1.85
CA VAL A 115 -8.43 5.03 -1.92
C VAL A 115 -9.78 4.88 -2.63
N GLY A 116 -9.96 3.75 -3.32
CA GLY A 116 -11.27 3.25 -3.70
C GLY A 116 -11.83 2.39 -2.57
N VAL A 117 -13.11 2.52 -2.28
CA VAL A 117 -13.76 1.87 -1.13
C VAL A 117 -15.02 1.09 -1.52
N GLY A 118 -15.63 0.39 -0.56
CA GLY A 118 -16.85 -0.37 -0.75
C GLY A 118 -18.01 0.49 -1.22
N ARG A 119 -18.72 0.02 -2.28
CA ARG A 119 -19.98 0.62 -2.70
C ARG A 119 -21.06 0.46 -1.63
N GLU A 120 -22.21 1.07 -1.82
CA GLU A 120 -23.35 0.93 -0.93
C GLU A 120 -23.72 -0.55 -0.71
N GLY A 121 -24.03 -0.92 0.53
CA GLY A 121 -24.25 -2.31 0.95
C GLY A 121 -22.99 -3.15 1.17
N PHE A 122 -21.79 -2.61 0.86
CA PHE A 122 -20.50 -3.26 1.08
C PHE A 122 -19.56 -2.41 1.96
N THR A 123 -20.13 -1.50 2.75
CA THR A 123 -19.39 -0.70 3.74
C THR A 123 -19.29 -1.44 5.05
N TRP A 124 -18.15 -1.32 5.70
CA TRP A 124 -17.90 -1.89 7.03
C TRP A 124 -17.02 -0.94 7.83
N SER A 125 -17.01 -1.10 9.14
CA SER A 125 -16.17 -0.31 10.05
C SER A 125 -15.71 -1.18 11.21
N GLY A 126 -14.71 -0.71 11.93
CA GLY A 126 -14.16 -1.40 13.08
C GLY A 126 -12.63 -1.47 13.06
N VAL A 127 -12.08 -2.28 13.93
CA VAL A 127 -10.65 -2.46 14.09
C VAL A 127 -10.24 -3.84 13.62
N GLN A 128 -9.20 -3.90 12.79
CA GLN A 128 -8.58 -5.09 12.28
C GLN A 128 -7.06 -5.02 12.48
N THR A 129 -6.38 -6.10 12.16
CA THR A 129 -4.92 -6.14 12.04
C THR A 129 -4.54 -6.72 10.70
N ILE A 130 -3.39 -6.33 10.16
CA ILE A 130 -2.82 -7.00 8.99
C ILE A 130 -2.43 -8.41 9.42
N SER A 131 -3.10 -9.43 8.86
CA SER A 131 -2.82 -10.84 9.18
C SER A 131 -1.82 -11.48 8.22
N ARG A 132 -1.71 -10.98 6.99
CA ARG A 132 -0.80 -11.46 5.96
C ARG A 132 -0.50 -10.38 4.94
N LYS A 133 0.70 -10.41 4.37
CA LYS A 133 1.15 -9.57 3.27
C LYS A 133 1.52 -10.45 2.07
N ALA A 134 1.26 -9.98 0.86
CA ALA A 134 1.64 -10.69 -0.36
C ALA A 134 2.00 -9.72 -1.48
N GLU A 135 3.05 -10.06 -2.24
CA GLU A 135 3.45 -9.37 -3.46
C GLU A 135 2.82 -10.10 -4.66
N TRP A 136 2.28 -9.34 -5.60
CA TRP A 136 1.62 -9.85 -6.79
C TRP A 136 0.74 -11.08 -6.50
N PRO A 137 -0.25 -10.96 -5.57
CA PRO A 137 -1.03 -12.09 -5.11
C PRO A 137 -1.91 -12.66 -6.22
N ASP A 138 -2.13 -13.96 -6.17
CA ASP A 138 -3.17 -14.60 -6.95
C ASP A 138 -4.55 -14.15 -6.49
N TRP A 139 -5.47 -14.03 -7.42
CA TRP A 139 -6.84 -13.65 -7.14
C TRP A 139 -7.80 -14.82 -7.32
N HIS A 140 -8.52 -15.09 -6.26
CA HIS A 140 -9.65 -16.02 -6.25
C HIS A 140 -10.89 -15.19 -5.92
N PRO A 141 -11.83 -14.98 -6.86
CA PRO A 141 -13.06 -14.26 -6.57
C PRO A 141 -13.84 -14.93 -5.46
N PRO A 142 -14.36 -14.20 -4.47
CA PRO A 142 -15.26 -14.74 -3.46
C PRO A 142 -16.47 -15.44 -4.09
N ALA A 143 -16.96 -16.51 -3.45
CA ALA A 143 -18.10 -17.27 -3.96
C ALA A 143 -19.34 -16.40 -4.21
N GLU A 144 -19.56 -15.39 -3.37
CA GLU A 144 -20.65 -14.41 -3.55
C GLU A 144 -20.48 -13.55 -4.79
N MET A 145 -19.25 -13.14 -5.10
CA MET A 145 -18.95 -12.38 -6.30
C MET A 145 -19.24 -13.24 -7.55
N ILE A 146 -18.84 -14.51 -7.52
CA ILE A 146 -19.13 -15.45 -8.61
C ILE A 146 -20.64 -15.68 -8.78
N ARG A 147 -21.42 -15.73 -7.70
CA ARG A 147 -22.89 -15.83 -7.80
C ARG A 147 -23.51 -14.62 -8.50
N ARG A 148 -22.99 -13.43 -8.24
CA ARG A 148 -23.46 -12.19 -8.90
C ARG A 148 -22.95 -12.05 -10.34
N GLN A 149 -21.76 -12.58 -10.61
CA GLN A 149 -21.05 -12.47 -11.89
C GLN A 149 -20.48 -13.84 -12.29
N PRO A 150 -21.30 -14.77 -12.81
CA PRO A 150 -20.91 -16.16 -13.11
C PRO A 150 -19.81 -16.29 -14.17
N TYR A 151 -19.62 -15.26 -15.00
CA TYR A 151 -18.62 -15.20 -16.07
C TYR A 151 -17.19 -14.90 -15.55
N LEU A 152 -17.04 -14.52 -14.29
CA LEU A 152 -15.71 -14.28 -13.72
C LEU A 152 -14.86 -15.55 -13.70
N PRO A 153 -13.54 -15.45 -13.99
CA PRO A 153 -12.62 -16.57 -13.84
C PRO A 153 -12.60 -17.02 -12.38
N ARG A 154 -12.41 -18.32 -12.15
CA ARG A 154 -12.30 -18.87 -10.78
C ARG A 154 -10.94 -18.60 -10.15
N PHE A 155 -9.97 -18.26 -10.98
CA PHE A 155 -8.59 -17.99 -10.61
C PHE A 155 -7.98 -17.00 -11.60
N MET A 156 -7.13 -16.11 -11.11
CA MET A 156 -6.26 -15.26 -11.91
C MET A 156 -4.90 -15.17 -11.22
N ALA A 157 -3.85 -15.58 -11.91
CA ALA A 157 -2.48 -15.49 -11.41
C ALA A 157 -2.07 -14.05 -11.12
N GLY A 158 -1.17 -13.86 -10.18
CA GLY A 158 -0.58 -12.55 -9.88
C GLY A 158 0.10 -11.93 -11.09
N GLY A 159 0.02 -10.61 -11.22
CA GLY A 159 0.60 -9.87 -12.33
C GLY A 159 -0.14 -8.58 -12.66
N PRO A 160 0.33 -7.81 -13.66
CA PRO A 160 -0.22 -6.48 -13.99
C PRO A 160 -1.70 -6.46 -14.34
N GLY A 161 -2.23 -7.54 -14.93
CA GLY A 161 -3.66 -7.67 -15.27
C GLY A 161 -4.54 -8.13 -14.10
N ASN A 162 -3.96 -8.47 -12.95
CA ASN A 162 -4.70 -8.97 -11.80
C ASN A 162 -5.36 -7.80 -11.03
N PRO A 163 -6.65 -7.91 -10.67
CA PRO A 163 -7.37 -6.83 -9.98
C PRO A 163 -6.85 -6.50 -8.58
N LEU A 164 -6.04 -7.36 -7.96
CA LEU A 164 -5.39 -7.08 -6.67
C LEU A 164 -4.12 -6.23 -6.81
N GLY A 165 -3.63 -6.03 -8.04
CA GLY A 165 -2.45 -5.23 -8.31
C GLY A 165 -1.16 -5.77 -7.69
N ALA A 166 -0.21 -4.85 -7.45
CA ALA A 166 1.16 -5.21 -7.08
C ALA A 166 1.32 -5.77 -5.67
N ARG A 167 0.45 -5.39 -4.71
CA ARG A 167 0.56 -5.77 -3.29
C ARG A 167 -0.82 -5.97 -2.68
N ALA A 168 -0.91 -6.88 -1.70
CA ALA A 168 -2.09 -7.01 -0.86
C ALA A 168 -1.72 -7.22 0.61
N MET A 169 -2.48 -6.60 1.49
CA MET A 169 -2.45 -6.74 2.95
C MET A 169 -3.82 -7.23 3.41
N TYR A 170 -3.87 -8.43 3.96
CA TYR A 170 -5.11 -9.10 4.37
C TYR A 170 -5.48 -8.67 5.79
N LEU A 171 -6.77 -8.48 6.07
CA LEU A 171 -7.28 -7.91 7.31
C LEU A 171 -7.95 -8.97 8.19
N GLY A 172 -7.30 -9.33 9.29
CA GLY A 172 -7.78 -10.33 10.23
C GLY A 172 -8.09 -11.67 9.58
N SER A 173 -9.21 -12.27 9.94
CA SER A 173 -9.78 -13.47 9.32
C SER A 173 -10.85 -13.16 8.27
N SER A 174 -11.02 -11.89 7.91
CA SER A 174 -12.04 -11.45 6.94
C SER A 174 -11.58 -11.66 5.50
N GLU A 175 -12.49 -11.51 4.55
CA GLU A 175 -12.18 -11.47 3.13
C GLU A 175 -11.68 -10.10 2.66
N TYR A 176 -11.63 -9.11 3.56
CA TYR A 176 -11.22 -7.75 3.23
C TYR A 176 -9.70 -7.61 3.14
N ARG A 177 -9.27 -6.70 2.27
CA ARG A 177 -7.86 -6.43 1.97
C ARG A 177 -7.66 -4.95 1.69
N ILE A 178 -6.46 -4.50 1.95
CA ILE A 178 -5.90 -3.29 1.36
C ILE A 178 -5.00 -3.77 0.22
N HIS A 179 -5.25 -3.33 -1.03
CA HIS A 179 -4.55 -3.88 -2.19
C HIS A 179 -4.36 -2.84 -3.31
N GLY A 180 -3.49 -3.14 -4.25
CA GLY A 180 -3.33 -2.36 -5.47
C GLY A 180 -4.50 -2.50 -6.44
N THR A 181 -4.35 -1.99 -7.64
CA THR A 181 -5.36 -2.16 -8.69
C THR A 181 -4.72 -2.15 -10.07
N ASN A 182 -5.32 -2.88 -11.01
CA ASN A 182 -5.05 -2.74 -12.44
C ASN A 182 -5.88 -1.63 -13.10
N ASP A 183 -6.81 -1.02 -12.35
CA ASP A 183 -7.66 0.09 -12.81
C ASP A 183 -7.58 1.29 -11.84
N PRO A 184 -6.60 2.20 -12.04
CA PRO A 184 -6.42 3.39 -11.21
C PRO A 184 -7.61 4.35 -11.21
N SER A 185 -8.49 4.29 -12.22
CA SER A 185 -9.67 5.15 -12.31
C SER A 185 -10.68 4.90 -11.18
N THR A 186 -10.55 3.76 -10.48
CA THR A 186 -11.39 3.40 -9.33
C THR A 186 -10.98 4.06 -8.02
N ILE A 187 -9.85 4.77 -8.00
CA ILE A 187 -9.41 5.51 -6.80
C ILE A 187 -10.29 6.75 -6.61
N GLY A 188 -10.72 6.96 -5.38
CA GLY A 188 -11.66 8.03 -5.02
C GLY A 188 -13.13 7.66 -5.25
N LYS A 189 -13.43 6.41 -5.64
CA LYS A 189 -14.79 5.94 -5.94
C LYS A 189 -15.28 4.86 -4.98
N PHE A 190 -16.60 4.70 -4.89
CA PHE A 190 -17.31 3.70 -4.08
C PHE A 190 -17.71 2.52 -4.98
N VAL A 191 -16.77 1.66 -5.33
CA VAL A 191 -16.97 0.62 -6.37
C VAL A 191 -16.62 -0.79 -5.92
N SER A 192 -15.93 -0.97 -4.78
CA SER A 192 -15.46 -2.30 -4.37
C SER A 192 -16.55 -3.10 -3.64
N SER A 193 -16.29 -4.39 -3.44
CA SER A 193 -17.09 -5.24 -2.55
C SER A 193 -16.53 -5.25 -1.11
N GLY A 194 -16.06 -4.10 -0.62
CA GLY A 194 -15.58 -3.89 0.76
C GLY A 194 -14.05 -3.80 0.90
N CYS A 195 -13.28 -4.26 -0.09
CA CYS A 195 -11.83 -4.08 -0.09
C CYS A 195 -11.43 -2.61 -0.32
N ILE A 196 -10.25 -2.25 0.14
CA ILE A 196 -9.69 -0.90 0.02
C ILE A 196 -8.64 -0.92 -1.09
N ARG A 197 -8.85 -0.15 -2.15
CA ARG A 197 -7.98 -0.11 -3.34
C ARG A 197 -7.07 1.11 -3.29
N LEU A 198 -5.81 0.92 -3.64
CA LEU A 198 -4.82 1.98 -3.88
C LEU A 198 -4.28 1.85 -5.30
N THR A 199 -3.59 2.87 -5.78
CA THR A 199 -2.71 2.69 -6.94
C THR A 199 -1.61 1.67 -6.63
N ASN A 200 -1.01 1.07 -7.64
CA ASN A 200 0.09 0.12 -7.43
C ASN A 200 1.32 0.78 -6.78
N GLU A 201 1.56 2.05 -7.08
CA GLU A 201 2.62 2.83 -6.46
C GLU A 201 2.36 3.07 -4.98
N ASP A 202 1.16 3.52 -4.63
CA ASP A 202 0.78 3.85 -3.26
C ASP A 202 0.68 2.61 -2.36
N VAL A 203 0.17 1.50 -2.90
CA VAL A 203 0.13 0.25 -2.14
C VAL A 203 1.53 -0.31 -1.90
N ALA A 204 2.47 -0.14 -2.83
CA ALA A 204 3.86 -0.55 -2.65
C ALA A 204 4.55 0.30 -1.57
N ASP A 205 4.32 1.62 -1.56
CA ASP A 205 4.83 2.52 -0.52
C ASP A 205 4.25 2.15 0.85
N LEU A 206 2.93 2.00 0.97
CA LEU A 206 2.29 1.61 2.24
C LEU A 206 2.77 0.22 2.72
N PHE A 207 2.87 -0.75 1.81
CA PHE A 207 3.33 -2.10 2.10
C PHE A 207 4.75 -2.12 2.70
N SER A 208 5.63 -1.23 2.25
CA SER A 208 7.00 -1.13 2.77
C SER A 208 7.07 -0.56 4.19
N ARG A 209 6.02 0.10 4.66
CA ARG A 209 5.95 0.80 5.97
C ARG A 209 5.29 -0.02 7.06
N VAL A 210 4.55 -1.06 6.71
CA VAL A 210 3.70 -1.81 7.65
C VAL A 210 4.13 -3.27 7.75
N ASP A 211 3.86 -3.87 8.90
CA ASP A 211 4.15 -5.29 9.17
C ASP A 211 2.86 -6.07 9.46
N VAL A 212 2.96 -7.40 9.46
CA VAL A 212 1.92 -8.27 10.01
C VAL A 212 1.72 -7.90 11.48
N GLY A 213 0.47 -7.76 11.90
CA GLY A 213 0.11 -7.24 13.23
C GLY A 213 -0.19 -5.74 13.25
N THR A 214 0.14 -4.98 12.19
CA THR A 214 -0.20 -3.55 12.11
C THR A 214 -1.70 -3.35 12.31
N ARG A 215 -2.05 -2.42 13.21
CA ARG A 215 -3.42 -2.03 13.54
C ARG A 215 -4.04 -1.24 12.39
N VAL A 216 -5.27 -1.60 12.03
CA VAL A 216 -6.08 -0.93 11.00
C VAL A 216 -7.42 -0.54 11.59
N VAL A 217 -7.72 0.74 11.60
CA VAL A 217 -8.97 1.32 12.08
C VAL A 217 -9.78 1.80 10.88
N VAL A 218 -10.96 1.23 10.67
CA VAL A 218 -11.86 1.61 9.58
C VAL A 218 -13.01 2.40 10.17
N LEU A 219 -13.13 3.66 9.80
CA LEU A 219 -14.19 4.55 10.27
C LEU A 219 -15.50 4.23 9.57
N ALA A 220 -16.61 4.37 10.30
CA ALA A 220 -17.92 4.30 9.69
C ALA A 220 -18.08 5.43 8.65
N LYS A 221 -18.79 5.16 7.55
CA LYS A 221 -19.01 6.14 6.46
C LYS A 221 -19.53 7.49 6.95
N ASN A 222 -20.34 7.49 8.01
CA ASN A 222 -20.96 8.69 8.59
C ASN A 222 -20.22 9.17 9.87
N ALA A 223 -19.04 8.62 10.18
CA ALA A 223 -18.23 9.11 11.30
C ALA A 223 -17.81 10.56 11.05
N PRO A 224 -17.59 11.37 12.12
CA PRO A 224 -16.98 12.68 11.96
C PRO A 224 -15.65 12.53 11.19
N HIS A 225 -15.49 13.32 10.15
CA HIS A 225 -14.30 13.27 9.32
C HIS A 225 -13.06 13.64 10.14
N LEU A 226 -11.97 12.94 9.89
CA LEU A 226 -10.69 13.32 10.46
C LEU A 226 -10.26 14.67 9.88
N ALA A 227 -10.02 15.64 10.75
CA ALA A 227 -9.47 16.93 10.34
C ALA A 227 -8.01 16.73 9.90
N ALA A 228 -7.82 16.49 8.63
CA ALA A 228 -6.50 16.42 8.01
C ALA A 228 -6.24 17.69 7.23
N ARG A 229 -5.12 18.35 7.52
CA ARG A 229 -4.66 19.56 6.81
C ARG A 229 -3.35 19.27 6.12
N GLU A 230 -3.25 19.60 4.85
CA GLU A 230 -1.98 19.51 4.13
C GLU A 230 -0.92 20.39 4.81
N LEU A 231 0.23 19.78 5.08
CA LEU A 231 1.41 20.50 5.48
C LEU A 231 2.00 21.08 4.19
N GLY A 232 1.72 22.36 3.94
CA GLY A 232 2.35 23.09 2.82
C GLY A 232 3.87 22.92 2.88
N PRO A 233 4.60 23.18 1.78
CA PRO A 233 6.04 23.13 1.77
C PRO A 233 6.53 23.94 2.96
N THR A 234 7.33 23.33 3.83
CA THR A 234 7.93 24.01 4.97
C THR A 234 8.88 25.06 4.41
N THR A 235 8.33 26.22 4.06
CA THR A 235 9.14 27.40 3.89
C THR A 235 9.64 27.71 5.30
N THR A 236 10.82 27.22 5.62
CA THR A 236 11.55 27.68 6.77
C THR A 236 11.73 29.19 6.52
N ARG A 237 10.77 30.00 6.97
CA ARG A 237 11.03 31.42 7.16
C ARG A 237 12.15 31.46 8.17
N ILE A 238 13.38 31.50 7.67
CA ILE A 238 14.49 32.01 8.46
C ILE A 238 14.02 33.40 8.81
N SER A 239 13.48 33.58 10.00
CA SER A 239 13.25 34.87 10.60
C SER A 239 14.65 35.47 10.76
N VAL A 240 15.11 36.14 9.74
CA VAL A 240 16.27 37.00 9.84
C VAL A 240 15.82 38.10 10.81
N ARG A 241 16.11 37.89 12.08
CA ARG A 241 15.98 38.93 13.09
C ARG A 241 16.78 40.10 12.53
N PRO A 242 16.16 41.28 12.31
CA PRO A 242 16.90 42.43 11.84
C PRO A 242 18.11 42.60 12.74
N ALA A 243 19.30 42.64 12.15
CA ALA A 243 20.50 42.87 12.91
C ALA A 243 20.29 44.16 13.69
N SER A 244 20.42 44.12 15.02
CA SER A 244 20.37 45.27 15.86
C SER A 244 21.32 46.32 15.26
N PRO A 245 20.91 47.59 15.11
CA PRO A 245 21.77 48.60 14.53
C PRO A 245 23.08 48.65 15.34
N ARG A 246 24.20 48.51 14.64
CA ARG A 246 25.52 48.66 15.28
C ARG A 246 25.55 50.04 15.94
N PRO A 247 26.03 50.15 17.19
CA PRO A 247 26.17 51.44 17.82
C PRO A 247 27.06 52.36 16.96
N ALA A 248 26.54 53.53 16.65
CA ALA A 248 27.31 54.54 15.90
C ALA A 248 28.46 55.02 16.75
N VAL A 249 29.67 54.92 16.25
CA VAL A 249 30.85 55.48 16.87
C VAL A 249 30.99 56.95 16.40
N THR A 250 30.78 57.89 17.29
CA THR A 250 30.99 59.34 16.98
C THR A 250 32.37 59.70 17.46
N THR A 251 33.19 60.28 16.56
CA THR A 251 34.52 60.78 16.89
C THR A 251 34.34 62.20 17.44
N LEU A 252 34.71 62.38 18.65
CA LEU A 252 34.68 63.73 19.28
C LEU A 252 35.85 64.62 18.74
N PRO A 253 35.73 65.95 18.77
CA PRO A 253 36.77 66.85 18.31
C PRO A 253 38.12 66.71 19.02
N SER A 254 38.16 65.97 20.14
CA SER A 254 39.38 65.64 20.89
C SER A 254 40.08 64.35 20.39
N GLY A 255 39.63 63.74 19.28
CA GLY A 255 40.18 62.51 18.74
C GLY A 255 39.80 61.18 19.51
N ARG A 256 38.97 61.31 20.55
CA ARG A 256 38.48 60.16 21.31
C ARG A 256 37.21 59.61 20.71
N GLN A 257 37.09 58.30 20.62
CA GLN A 257 35.88 57.60 20.17
C GLN A 257 34.94 57.35 21.36
N ALA A 258 33.68 57.79 21.23
CA ALA A 258 32.61 57.52 22.21
C ALA A 258 31.58 56.58 21.56
N MET A 259 31.21 55.48 22.27
CA MET A 259 30.20 54.52 21.86
C MET A 259 28.90 54.98 22.56
N ASN A 260 27.87 55.21 21.76
CA ASN A 260 26.56 55.59 22.30
C ASN A 260 25.79 54.27 22.60
N ILE A 261 25.72 53.91 23.88
CA ILE A 261 24.92 52.73 24.36
C ILE A 261 23.57 53.31 24.79
N ALA A 262 22.60 53.37 23.88
CA ALA A 262 21.23 53.68 24.28
C ALA A 262 20.68 52.47 25.07
N ALA A 263 20.34 52.66 26.33
CA ALA A 263 19.67 51.67 27.15
C ALA A 263 18.28 51.38 26.57
N PRO A 264 17.82 50.10 26.51
CA PRO A 264 16.47 49.81 26.10
C PRO A 264 15.49 50.35 27.15
N ALA A 265 14.52 51.15 26.71
CA ALA A 265 13.39 51.58 27.55
C ALA A 265 12.61 50.34 27.99
N ALA A 266 12.47 50.15 29.30
CA ALA A 266 11.57 49.17 29.90
C ALA A 266 10.13 49.66 29.75
N TYR A 267 9.28 48.84 29.11
CA TYR A 267 7.85 48.81 29.30
C TYR A 267 7.39 47.37 29.47
#